data_f41faf877dc089007a23f7f2ef2549c5
#
_entry.id   f41faf877dc089007a23f7f2ef2549c5
#
_cell.length_a   1.000
_cell.length_b   1.000
_cell.length_c   1.000
_cell.angle_alpha   90.00
_cell.angle_beta   90.00
_cell.angle_gamma   90.00
#
_symmetry.space_group_name_H-M   'P 1'
#
loop_
_entity.id
_entity.type
_entity.pdbx_description
1 polymer ?
#
loop_
_entity_poly.entity_id
_entity_poly.type
_entity_poly.pdbx_seq_one_letter_code
_entity_poly.pdbx_strand_id
1 'polypeptide(L)'
;MSTASGALARNTSETELSERTIARREKAGSQFFRHITTTDHKVIGNLYMITSFIWFLLGGLMALVIRLELWAPGLQVVDNPEQFNEMFTMHGTIMLLLFATPAFAGFANALMPLQIGAPDVAFPRLNAMGFWLFLSGGIILLTGFITPGGAASFGWTMY
;
A
#
# COMPACT_ATOMS: atom_id res chain seq x y z
N MET A 1 38.78 -40.43 26.52
CA MET A 1 37.47 -39.91 27.05
C MET A 1 37.12 -38.46 26.58
N SER A 2 37.85 -37.87 25.61
CA SER A 2 37.67 -36.48 25.22
C SER A 2 36.69 -36.22 24.05
N THR A 3 36.31 -37.24 23.29
CA THR A 3 35.50 -37.06 22.05
C THR A 3 33.98 -37.01 22.28
N ALA A 4 33.49 -37.64 23.32
CA ALA A 4 32.05 -37.68 23.62
C ALA A 4 31.53 -36.34 24.19
N SER A 5 32.33 -35.62 24.96
CA SER A 5 31.97 -34.32 25.55
C SER A 5 31.87 -33.21 24.47
N GLY A 6 32.74 -33.24 23.46
CA GLY A 6 32.72 -32.29 22.36
C GLY A 6 31.54 -32.49 21.39
N ALA A 7 31.09 -33.74 21.21
CA ALA A 7 29.92 -34.05 20.39
C ALA A 7 28.60 -33.62 21.06
N LEU A 8 28.50 -33.81 22.37
CA LEU A 8 27.34 -33.34 23.15
C LEU A 8 27.21 -31.83 23.19
N ALA A 9 28.32 -31.10 23.36
CA ALA A 9 28.32 -29.62 23.35
C ALA A 9 27.98 -29.06 21.99
N ARG A 10 28.39 -29.71 20.89
CA ARG A 10 28.04 -29.28 19.50
C ARG A 10 26.57 -29.52 19.20
N ASN A 11 26.01 -30.63 19.63
CA ASN A 11 24.60 -30.97 19.45
C ASN A 11 23.65 -30.03 20.21
N THR A 12 24.04 -29.63 21.44
CA THR A 12 23.27 -28.63 22.21
C THR A 12 23.29 -27.25 21.58
N SER A 13 24.42 -26.82 20.99
CA SER A 13 24.51 -25.52 20.33
C SER A 13 23.70 -25.47 19.01
N GLU A 14 23.64 -26.55 18.26
CA GLU A 14 22.84 -26.65 17.03
C GLU A 14 21.34 -26.68 17.34
N THR A 15 20.92 -27.39 18.40
CA THR A 15 19.51 -27.36 18.82
C THR A 15 19.07 -25.98 19.32
N GLU A 16 19.89 -25.31 20.12
CA GLU A 16 19.60 -23.95 20.58
C GLU A 16 19.52 -22.93 19.42
N LEU A 17 20.39 -23.04 18.41
CA LEU A 17 20.34 -22.20 17.19
C LEU A 17 19.09 -22.47 16.37
N SER A 18 18.69 -23.74 16.25
CA SER A 18 17.46 -24.16 15.57
C SER A 18 16.22 -23.57 16.26
N GLU A 19 16.13 -23.72 17.60
CA GLU A 19 15.00 -23.17 18.37
C GLU A 19 14.91 -21.66 18.30
N ARG A 20 16.04 -20.93 18.37
CA ARG A 20 16.08 -19.47 18.20
C ARG A 20 15.63 -19.04 16.81
N THR A 21 15.99 -19.81 15.77
CA THR A 21 15.61 -19.53 14.38
C THR A 21 14.11 -19.74 14.16
N ILE A 22 13.56 -20.82 14.74
CA ILE A 22 12.11 -21.10 14.69
C ILE A 22 11.34 -20.02 15.44
N ALA A 23 11.74 -19.69 16.67
CA ALA A 23 11.11 -18.65 17.48
C ALA A 23 11.17 -17.25 16.82
N ARG A 24 12.26 -16.96 16.08
CA ARG A 24 12.38 -15.72 15.29
C ARG A 24 11.44 -15.70 14.11
N ARG A 25 11.24 -16.82 13.41
CA ARG A 25 10.28 -16.94 12.29
C ARG A 25 8.83 -16.83 12.78
N GLU A 26 8.49 -17.47 13.89
CA GLU A 26 7.15 -17.36 14.50
C GLU A 26 6.85 -15.92 14.94
N LYS A 27 7.82 -15.23 15.55
CA LYS A 27 7.66 -13.80 15.91
C LYS A 27 7.49 -12.91 14.69
N ALA A 28 8.18 -13.17 13.58
CA ALA A 28 8.05 -12.40 12.35
C ALA A 28 6.67 -12.58 11.70
N GLY A 29 6.16 -13.82 11.62
CA GLY A 29 4.81 -14.11 11.14
C GLY A 29 3.72 -13.47 12.02
N SER A 30 3.87 -13.55 13.33
CA SER A 30 2.96 -12.92 14.30
C SER A 30 2.96 -11.38 14.18
N GLN A 31 4.09 -10.75 13.90
CA GLN A 31 4.16 -9.29 13.72
C GLN A 31 3.46 -8.83 12.44
N PHE A 32 3.59 -9.55 11.34
CA PHE A 32 2.90 -9.25 10.08
C PHE A 32 1.38 -9.31 10.26
N PHE A 33 0.85 -10.41 10.81
CA PHE A 33 -0.58 -10.51 11.10
C PHE A 33 -1.06 -9.43 12.07
N ARG A 34 -0.27 -9.06 13.04
CA ARG A 34 -0.58 -8.00 13.99
C ARG A 34 -0.70 -6.62 13.33
N HIS A 35 0.12 -6.33 12.31
CA HIS A 35 0.01 -5.09 11.52
C HIS A 35 -1.24 -5.06 10.63
N ILE A 36 -1.59 -6.21 10.05
CA ILE A 36 -2.78 -6.32 9.17
C ILE A 36 -4.08 -6.23 9.97
N THR A 37 -4.13 -6.79 11.19
CA THR A 37 -5.34 -6.85 12.02
C THR A 37 -5.40 -5.75 13.09
N THR A 38 -4.46 -4.82 13.08
CA THR A 38 -4.38 -3.76 14.09
C THR A 38 -5.56 -2.80 14.00
N THR A 39 -5.97 -2.28 15.15
CA THR A 39 -6.92 -1.17 15.28
C THR A 39 -6.24 0.12 15.78
N ASP A 40 -4.92 0.08 16.02
CA ASP A 40 -4.14 1.24 16.47
C ASP A 40 -4.12 2.34 15.39
N HIS A 41 -4.61 3.53 15.74
CA HIS A 41 -4.72 4.67 14.83
C HIS A 41 -3.37 5.11 14.24
N LYS A 42 -2.25 4.95 14.98
CA LYS A 42 -0.91 5.32 14.50
C LYS A 42 -0.44 4.40 13.39
N VAL A 43 -0.67 3.08 13.57
CA VAL A 43 -0.30 2.08 12.56
C VAL A 43 -1.17 2.23 11.32
N ILE A 44 -2.49 2.43 11.50
CA ILE A 44 -3.41 2.66 10.39
C ILE A 44 -3.08 3.95 9.66
N GLY A 45 -2.76 5.04 10.38
CA GLY A 45 -2.30 6.29 9.79
C GLY A 45 -1.05 6.11 8.92
N ASN A 46 -0.05 5.38 9.41
CA ASN A 46 1.15 5.04 8.64
C ASN A 46 0.83 4.18 7.41
N LEU A 47 -0.07 3.21 7.52
CA LEU A 47 -0.49 2.39 6.39
C LEU A 47 -1.15 3.25 5.29
N TYR A 48 -2.03 4.18 5.66
CA TYR A 48 -2.60 5.15 4.73
C TYR A 48 -1.52 5.98 4.04
N MET A 49 -0.57 6.54 4.80
CA MET A 49 0.49 7.40 4.27
C MET A 49 1.41 6.66 3.30
N ILE A 50 1.87 5.45 3.67
CA ILE A 50 2.75 4.64 2.82
C ILE A 50 2.01 4.22 1.55
N THR A 51 0.78 3.75 1.67
CA THR A 51 -0.03 3.32 0.53
C THR A 51 -0.36 4.50 -0.39
N SER A 52 -0.72 5.66 0.16
CA SER A 52 -0.95 6.88 -0.61
C SER A 52 0.30 7.32 -1.37
N PHE A 53 1.48 7.19 -0.77
CA PHE A 53 2.73 7.52 -1.45
C PHE A 53 3.02 6.56 -2.62
N ILE A 54 2.69 5.27 -2.49
CA ILE A 54 2.77 4.32 -3.61
C ILE A 54 1.83 4.75 -4.74
N TRP A 55 0.59 5.14 -4.42
CA TRP A 55 -0.35 5.67 -5.40
C TRP A 55 0.13 6.97 -6.05
N PHE A 56 0.79 7.85 -5.29
CA PHE A 56 1.44 9.05 -5.83
C PHE A 56 2.48 8.70 -6.89
N LEU A 57 3.35 7.72 -6.64
CA LEU A 57 4.36 7.30 -7.60
C LEU A 57 3.73 6.71 -8.87
N LEU A 58 2.69 5.88 -8.73
CA LEU A 58 1.95 5.32 -9.88
C LEU A 58 1.27 6.41 -10.69
N GLY A 59 0.55 7.31 -10.04
CA GLY A 59 -0.07 8.46 -10.69
C GLY A 59 0.96 9.39 -11.33
N GLY A 60 2.12 9.58 -10.70
CA GLY A 60 3.24 10.34 -11.24
C GLY A 60 3.82 9.74 -12.52
N LEU A 61 3.94 8.41 -12.58
CA LEU A 61 4.36 7.71 -13.81
C LEU A 61 3.35 7.92 -14.94
N MET A 62 2.05 7.86 -14.65
CA MET A 62 1.01 8.18 -15.65
C MET A 62 1.11 9.64 -16.14
N ALA A 63 1.39 10.59 -15.24
CA ALA A 63 1.63 11.98 -15.63
C ALA A 63 2.83 12.13 -16.57
N LEU A 64 3.90 11.38 -16.34
CA LEU A 64 5.05 11.37 -17.25
C LEU A 64 4.69 10.84 -18.63
N VAL A 65 3.90 9.77 -18.71
CA VAL A 65 3.41 9.24 -20.01
C VAL A 65 2.55 10.28 -20.72
N ILE A 66 1.59 10.91 -20.02
CA ILE A 66 0.76 11.99 -20.57
C ILE A 66 1.65 13.13 -21.08
N ARG A 67 2.68 13.51 -20.34
CA ARG A 67 3.58 14.60 -20.74
C ARG A 67 4.44 14.24 -21.95
N LEU A 68 4.91 12.99 -22.02
CA LEU A 68 5.66 12.49 -23.18
C LEU A 68 4.79 12.44 -24.43
N GLU A 69 3.53 12.04 -24.31
CA GLU A 69 2.59 12.06 -25.42
C GLU A 69 2.39 13.47 -25.99
N LEU A 70 2.35 14.47 -25.12
CA LEU A 70 2.17 15.89 -25.51
C LEU A 70 3.48 16.59 -25.91
N TRP A 71 4.57 15.87 -26.14
CA TRP A 71 5.85 16.44 -26.53
C TRP A 71 5.83 16.98 -27.97
N ALA A 72 5.14 16.28 -28.88
CA ALA A 72 5.04 16.64 -30.28
C ALA A 72 3.60 16.40 -30.80
N PRO A 73 3.20 17.01 -31.89
CA PRO A 73 1.90 16.75 -32.52
C PRO A 73 1.76 15.31 -33.01
N GLY A 74 0.59 14.71 -32.82
CA GLY A 74 0.30 13.33 -33.19
C GLY A 74 0.49 12.37 -32.01
N LEU A 75 0.35 11.08 -32.25
CA LEU A 75 0.53 10.03 -31.22
C LEU A 75 2.01 9.65 -31.16
N GLN A 76 2.58 9.66 -29.94
CA GLN A 76 4.01 9.42 -29.69
C GLN A 76 4.25 8.13 -28.89
N VAL A 77 3.50 7.93 -27.82
CA VAL A 77 3.69 6.85 -26.84
C VAL A 77 2.46 5.95 -26.78
N VAL A 78 1.27 6.52 -26.99
CA VAL A 78 0.00 5.79 -26.98
C VAL A 78 -0.42 5.42 -28.40
N ASP A 79 -1.11 4.29 -28.57
CA ASP A 79 -1.51 3.78 -29.88
C ASP A 79 -2.75 4.48 -30.45
N ASN A 80 -3.58 5.02 -29.59
CA ASN A 80 -4.84 5.69 -29.97
C ASN A 80 -5.27 6.74 -28.93
N PRO A 81 -6.18 7.68 -29.34
CA PRO A 81 -6.67 8.73 -28.42
C PRO A 81 -7.43 8.19 -27.20
N GLU A 82 -8.02 7.01 -27.29
CA GLU A 82 -8.74 6.41 -26.17
C GLU A 82 -7.80 6.01 -25.03
N GLN A 83 -6.65 5.42 -25.35
CA GLN A 83 -5.60 5.13 -24.37
C GLN A 83 -5.08 6.39 -23.67
N PHE A 84 -4.97 7.50 -24.40
CA PHE A 84 -4.63 8.78 -23.77
C PHE A 84 -5.70 9.21 -22.77
N ASN A 85 -6.98 9.10 -23.13
CA ASN A 85 -8.10 9.43 -22.24
C ASN A 85 -8.16 8.50 -21.01
N GLU A 86 -7.85 7.22 -21.17
CA GLU A 86 -7.69 6.28 -20.05
C GLU A 86 -6.59 6.73 -19.09
N MET A 87 -5.40 7.03 -19.62
CA MET A 87 -4.27 7.50 -18.82
C MET A 87 -4.59 8.80 -18.08
N PHE A 88 -5.23 9.75 -18.75
CA PHE A 88 -5.65 11.03 -18.16
C PHE A 88 -6.69 10.82 -17.07
N THR A 89 -7.71 10.00 -17.31
CA THR A 89 -8.78 9.70 -16.36
C THR A 89 -8.25 8.98 -15.13
N MET A 90 -7.43 7.95 -15.34
CA MET A 90 -6.85 7.15 -14.27
C MET A 90 -5.84 7.95 -13.45
N HIS A 91 -5.01 8.78 -14.10
CA HIS A 91 -4.13 9.70 -13.37
C HIS A 91 -4.92 10.62 -12.44
N GLY A 92 -5.95 11.30 -12.95
CA GLY A 92 -6.78 12.21 -12.14
C GLY A 92 -7.46 11.50 -10.97
N THR A 93 -8.04 10.34 -11.22
CA THR A 93 -8.70 9.51 -10.19
C THR A 93 -7.72 9.04 -9.12
N ILE A 94 -6.56 8.53 -9.51
CA ILE A 94 -5.53 8.07 -8.58
C ILE A 94 -5.00 9.23 -7.73
N MET A 95 -4.69 10.36 -8.35
CA MET A 95 -4.12 11.50 -7.64
C MET A 95 -5.08 12.13 -6.63
N LEU A 96 -6.37 12.20 -6.95
CA LEU A 96 -7.37 12.79 -6.06
C LEU A 96 -7.88 11.80 -5.01
N LEU A 97 -8.25 10.59 -5.41
CA LEU A 97 -8.96 9.64 -4.54
C LEU A 97 -8.05 8.61 -3.88
N LEU A 98 -6.92 8.25 -4.46
CA LEU A 98 -6.01 7.26 -3.92
C LEU A 98 -4.73 7.84 -3.31
N PHE A 99 -4.34 9.05 -3.71
CA PHE A 99 -3.21 9.75 -3.09
C PHE A 99 -3.66 10.86 -2.15
N ALA A 100 -4.25 11.95 -2.65
CA ALA A 100 -4.47 13.15 -1.84
C ALA A 100 -5.41 12.90 -0.65
N THR A 101 -6.59 12.35 -0.90
CA THR A 101 -7.58 12.10 0.16
C THR A 101 -7.10 11.12 1.22
N PRO A 102 -6.52 9.94 0.86
CA PRO A 102 -6.01 9.01 1.86
C PRO A 102 -4.75 9.49 2.57
N ALA A 103 -3.91 10.32 1.95
CA ALA A 103 -2.80 10.97 2.62
C ALA A 103 -3.30 11.88 3.76
N PHE A 104 -4.32 12.71 3.51
CA PHE A 104 -4.95 13.52 4.56
C PHE A 104 -5.60 12.65 5.65
N ALA A 105 -6.28 11.57 5.27
CA ALA A 105 -6.83 10.61 6.23
C ALA A 105 -5.73 9.98 7.09
N GLY A 106 -4.59 9.65 6.51
CA GLY A 106 -3.41 9.12 7.20
C GLY A 106 -2.86 10.11 8.22
N PHE A 107 -2.70 11.38 7.84
CA PHE A 107 -2.30 12.45 8.76
C PHE A 107 -3.31 12.64 9.89
N ALA A 108 -4.59 12.71 9.57
CA ALA A 108 -5.64 12.86 10.56
C ALA A 108 -5.62 11.71 11.58
N ASN A 109 -5.54 10.46 11.10
CA ASN A 109 -5.45 9.30 11.97
C ASN A 109 -4.20 9.30 12.86
N ALA A 110 -3.05 9.67 12.31
CA ALA A 110 -1.80 9.67 13.06
C ALA A 110 -1.74 10.80 14.11
N LEU A 111 -2.22 12.01 13.78
CA LEU A 111 -1.97 13.22 14.57
C LEU A 111 -3.16 13.66 15.42
N MET A 112 -4.39 13.54 14.93
CA MET A 112 -5.56 14.11 15.61
C MET A 112 -5.75 13.54 17.03
N PRO A 113 -5.72 12.22 17.28
CA PRO A 113 -5.86 11.69 18.63
C PRO A 113 -4.75 12.21 19.57
N LEU A 114 -3.53 12.34 19.05
CA LEU A 114 -2.40 12.85 19.82
C LEU A 114 -2.57 14.33 20.19
N GLN A 115 -3.10 15.15 19.28
CA GLN A 115 -3.31 16.59 19.51
C GLN A 115 -4.39 16.86 20.55
N ILE A 116 -5.43 16.05 20.60
CA ILE A 116 -6.53 16.21 21.57
C ILE A 116 -6.32 15.39 22.86
N GLY A 117 -5.20 14.64 22.96
CA GLY A 117 -4.90 13.81 24.13
C GLY A 117 -5.78 12.55 24.25
N ALA A 118 -6.43 12.12 23.16
CA ALA A 118 -7.21 10.90 23.15
C ALA A 118 -6.31 9.65 22.99
N PRO A 119 -6.63 8.52 23.66
CA PRO A 119 -5.84 7.29 23.54
C PRO A 119 -5.99 6.62 22.17
N ASP A 120 -7.13 6.78 21.51
CA ASP A 120 -7.43 6.22 20.18
C ASP A 120 -8.58 7.01 19.51
N VAL A 121 -8.91 6.66 18.26
CA VAL A 121 -10.08 7.17 17.54
C VAL A 121 -11.37 6.59 18.14
N ALA A 122 -12.52 7.27 17.93
CA ALA A 122 -13.82 6.87 18.50
C ALA A 122 -14.28 5.47 18.02
N PHE A 123 -13.96 5.08 16.78
CA PHE A 123 -14.36 3.81 16.18
C PHE A 123 -13.18 3.08 15.54
N PRO A 124 -12.28 2.45 16.33
CA PRO A 124 -11.03 1.89 15.82
C PRO A 124 -11.21 0.79 14.76
N ARG A 125 -12.24 -0.07 14.92
CA ARG A 125 -12.54 -1.14 13.96
C ARG A 125 -13.07 -0.60 12.63
N LEU A 126 -13.88 0.46 12.68
CA LEU A 126 -14.40 1.11 11.48
C LEU A 126 -13.27 1.81 10.72
N ASN A 127 -12.34 2.42 11.44
CA ASN A 127 -11.14 3.02 10.88
C ASN A 127 -10.26 1.97 10.15
N ALA A 128 -10.01 0.84 10.77
CA ALA A 128 -9.28 -0.27 10.15
C ALA A 128 -10.01 -0.80 8.89
N MET A 129 -11.34 -0.96 8.95
CA MET A 129 -12.14 -1.36 7.80
C MET A 129 -12.03 -0.34 6.65
N GLY A 130 -12.05 0.95 6.95
CA GLY A 130 -11.89 2.03 5.97
C GLY A 130 -10.58 1.91 5.18
N PHE A 131 -9.46 1.61 5.87
CA PHE A 131 -8.18 1.38 5.20
C PHE A 131 -8.24 0.19 4.22
N TRP A 132 -8.82 -0.93 4.64
CA TRP A 132 -8.91 -2.12 3.79
C TRP A 132 -9.83 -1.93 2.59
N LEU A 133 -10.94 -1.21 2.76
CA LEU A 133 -11.82 -0.83 1.64
C LEU A 133 -11.12 0.11 0.65
N PHE A 134 -10.36 1.07 1.16
CA PHE A 134 -9.54 1.96 0.33
C PHE A 134 -8.50 1.16 -0.48
N LEU A 135 -7.73 0.29 0.16
CA LEU A 135 -6.69 -0.50 -0.50
C LEU A 135 -7.29 -1.43 -1.56
N SER A 136 -8.35 -2.17 -1.22
CA SER A 136 -9.02 -3.08 -2.16
C SER A 136 -9.67 -2.32 -3.33
N GLY A 137 -10.31 -1.18 -3.08
CA GLY A 137 -10.86 -0.32 -4.11
C GLY A 137 -9.80 0.17 -5.10
N GLY A 138 -8.63 0.57 -4.61
CA GLY A 138 -7.50 0.96 -5.45
C GLY A 138 -6.97 -0.19 -6.31
N ILE A 139 -6.86 -1.40 -5.76
CA ILE A 139 -6.46 -2.59 -6.51
C ILE A 139 -7.49 -2.89 -7.61
N ILE A 140 -8.78 -2.87 -7.30
CA ILE A 140 -9.86 -3.08 -8.28
C ILE A 140 -9.77 -2.04 -9.40
N LEU A 141 -9.53 -0.78 -9.09
CA LEU A 141 -9.38 0.29 -10.07
C LEU A 141 -8.25 -0.01 -11.07
N LEU A 142 -7.10 -0.51 -10.60
CA LEU A 142 -6.00 -0.90 -11.49
C LEU A 142 -6.33 -2.09 -12.40
N THR A 143 -7.25 -2.98 -11.99
CA THR A 143 -7.64 -4.10 -12.86
C THR A 143 -8.33 -3.64 -14.15
N GLY A 144 -8.84 -2.39 -14.19
CA GLY A 144 -9.38 -1.78 -15.39
C GLY A 144 -8.42 -1.81 -16.59
N PHE A 145 -7.11 -1.66 -16.37
CA PHE A 145 -6.11 -1.75 -17.43
C PHE A 145 -5.91 -3.16 -18.02
N ILE A 146 -6.38 -4.20 -17.32
CA ILE A 146 -6.21 -5.60 -17.72
C ILE A 146 -7.51 -6.16 -18.31
N THR A 147 -8.64 -5.49 -18.08
CA THR A 147 -9.95 -5.96 -18.57
C THR A 147 -10.13 -5.69 -20.06
N PRO A 148 -10.86 -6.59 -20.79
CA PRO A 148 -11.18 -6.37 -22.20
C PRO A 148 -12.07 -5.16 -22.41
N GLY A 149 -11.72 -4.06 -22.59
CA GLY A 149 -12.49 -2.79 -22.70
C GLY A 149 -11.73 -1.61 -22.14
N GLY A 150 -10.54 -1.90 -21.55
CA GLY A 150 -9.65 -0.88 -21.02
C GLY A 150 -10.10 -0.28 -19.69
N ALA A 151 -9.36 0.73 -19.25
CA ALA A 151 -9.68 1.51 -18.07
C ALA A 151 -10.72 2.60 -18.40
N ALA A 152 -11.19 3.31 -17.37
CA ALA A 152 -12.12 4.41 -17.56
C ALA A 152 -11.49 5.55 -18.39
N SER A 153 -12.19 6.02 -19.43
CA SER A 153 -11.70 7.03 -20.38
C SER A 153 -12.53 8.32 -20.43
N PHE A 154 -13.47 8.49 -19.49
CA PHE A 154 -14.47 9.57 -19.52
C PHE A 154 -14.07 10.86 -18.77
N GLY A 155 -12.83 10.97 -18.32
CA GLY A 155 -12.43 12.01 -17.39
C GLY A 155 -12.96 11.76 -15.97
N TRP A 156 -12.53 12.57 -15.01
CA TRP A 156 -12.88 12.36 -13.60
C TRP A 156 -14.37 12.65 -13.31
N THR A 157 -15.04 13.41 -14.16
CA THR A 157 -16.49 13.68 -14.04
C THR A 157 -17.37 12.53 -14.49
N MET A 158 -16.82 11.55 -15.18
CA MET A 158 -17.47 10.29 -15.56
C MET A 158 -18.72 10.42 -16.46
N TYR A 159 -18.73 11.39 -17.36
CA TYR A 159 -19.81 11.44 -18.34
C TYR A 159 -19.48 10.69 -19.63
#